data_b7995e6992ae74fb3c7cdd51d5aa5192
#
_entry.id   b7995e6992ae74fb3c7cdd51d5aa5192
#
_cell.length_a   1.000
_cell.length_b   1.000
_cell.length_c   1.000
_cell.angle_alpha   90.00
_cell.angle_beta   90.00
_cell.angle_gamma   90.00
#
_symmetry.space_group_name_H-M   'P 1'
#
loop_
_entity.id
_entity.type
_entity.pdbx_description
1 polymer ?
#
loop_
_entity_poly.entity_id
_entity_poly.type
_entity_poly.pdbx_seq_one_letter_code
_entity_poly.pdbx_strand_id
1 'polypeptide(L)'
;MLEDILHSRTIWICASCYSCTVRCPVGIKVTDTMYALKRLAMEKKVYPPRFAVHTLSKAFIENVYKYGRNYELGLGLKYFLKSDFMKLFANTGFALTMFRHGRLGLLPSKIKRVDQVQAIIKRANQIPEA
;
A
#
# COMPACT_ATOMS: atom_id res chain seq x y z
N MET A 1 4.15 -14.25 21.51
CA MET A 1 3.50 -12.95 21.78
C MET A 1 3.80 -11.86 20.75
N LEU A 2 5.08 -11.46 20.47
CA LEU A 2 5.37 -10.48 19.41
C LEU A 2 4.97 -10.99 18.02
N GLU A 3 5.31 -12.21 17.71
CA GLU A 3 4.95 -12.82 16.41
C GLU A 3 3.45 -12.90 16.19
N ASP A 4 2.68 -13.22 17.21
CA ASP A 4 1.21 -13.26 17.14
C ASP A 4 0.63 -11.88 16.81
N ILE A 5 1.22 -10.82 17.38
CA ILE A 5 0.85 -9.42 17.08
C ILE A 5 1.18 -9.10 15.61
N LEU A 6 2.37 -9.48 15.12
CA LEU A 6 2.80 -9.22 13.74
C LEU A 6 1.97 -10.01 12.71
N HIS A 7 1.51 -11.22 13.07
CA HIS A 7 0.56 -11.99 12.26
C HIS A 7 -0.86 -11.46 12.29
N SER A 8 -1.19 -10.62 13.27
CA SER A 8 -2.53 -10.06 13.42
C SER A 8 -2.88 -9.15 12.25
N ARG A 9 -4.13 -9.23 11.78
CA ARG A 9 -4.68 -8.30 10.80
C ARG A 9 -4.91 -6.90 11.38
N THR A 10 -4.99 -6.77 12.69
CA THR A 10 -5.32 -5.53 13.41
C THR A 10 -4.36 -4.39 13.07
N ILE A 11 -3.05 -4.66 13.04
CA ILE A 11 -2.04 -3.64 12.70
C ILE A 11 -2.24 -3.07 11.30
N TRP A 12 -2.79 -3.87 10.37
CA TRP A 12 -2.99 -3.48 8.97
C TRP A 12 -4.30 -2.74 8.71
N ILE A 13 -5.29 -2.87 9.59
CA ILE A 13 -6.57 -2.15 9.50
C ILE A 13 -6.40 -0.66 9.84
N CYS A 14 -5.31 -0.30 10.51
CA CYS A 14 -5.03 1.09 10.85
C CYS A 14 -5.00 1.98 9.58
N ALA A 15 -5.98 2.88 9.48
CA ALA A 15 -6.14 3.84 8.39
C ALA A 15 -5.30 5.12 8.57
N SER A 16 -4.47 5.18 9.61
CA SER A 16 -3.58 6.32 9.89
C SER A 16 -4.31 7.67 10.05
N CYS A 17 -5.53 7.62 10.60
CA CYS A 17 -6.35 8.81 10.80
C CYS A 17 -5.97 9.64 12.06
N TYR A 18 -4.99 9.17 12.84
CA TYR A 18 -4.48 9.80 14.07
C TYR A 18 -5.51 10.03 15.19
N SER A 19 -6.77 9.65 15.05
CA SER A 19 -7.83 9.86 16.04
C SER A 19 -7.49 9.24 17.41
N CYS A 20 -6.88 8.07 17.43
CA CYS A 20 -6.46 7.41 18.67
C CYS A 20 -5.33 8.17 19.38
N THR A 21 -4.39 8.74 18.64
CA THR A 21 -3.27 9.55 19.15
C THR A 21 -3.77 10.86 19.77
N VAL A 22 -4.67 11.55 19.05
CA VAL A 22 -5.23 12.84 19.53
C VAL A 22 -6.12 12.67 20.75
N ARG A 23 -6.86 11.58 20.84
CA ARG A 23 -7.79 11.29 21.96
C ARG A 23 -7.12 10.67 23.18
N CYS A 24 -5.86 10.27 23.08
CA CYS A 24 -5.18 9.61 24.19
C CYS A 24 -4.89 10.60 25.32
N PRO A 25 -5.44 10.44 26.53
CA PRO A 25 -5.23 11.37 27.64
C PRO A 25 -3.78 11.31 28.18
N VAL A 26 -3.08 10.21 27.92
CA VAL A 26 -1.69 9.97 28.36
C VAL A 26 -0.68 10.34 27.30
N GLY A 27 -1.12 10.82 26.13
CA GLY A 27 -0.24 11.25 25.04
C GLY A 27 0.45 10.11 24.28
N ILE A 28 -0.06 8.87 24.33
CA ILE A 28 0.53 7.73 23.61
C ILE A 28 0.30 7.89 22.10
N LYS A 29 1.37 7.86 21.36
CA LYS A 29 1.34 7.93 19.89
C LYS A 29 1.02 6.58 19.25
N VAL A 30 -0.24 6.13 19.42
CA VAL A 30 -0.70 4.80 18.96
C VAL A 30 -0.48 4.61 17.46
N THR A 31 -0.69 5.64 16.66
CA THR A 31 -0.51 5.57 15.19
C THR A 31 0.95 5.27 14.83
N ASP A 32 1.90 5.92 15.50
CA ASP A 32 3.34 5.70 15.24
C ASP A 32 3.74 4.28 15.65
N THR A 33 3.18 3.77 16.78
CA THR A 33 3.36 2.37 17.18
C THR A 33 2.86 1.40 16.11
N MET A 34 1.68 1.68 15.50
CA MET A 34 1.15 0.84 14.41
C MET A 34 2.04 0.87 13.17
N TYR A 35 2.65 2.02 12.85
CA TYR A 35 3.63 2.11 11.77
C TYR A 35 4.89 1.29 12.06
N ALA A 36 5.44 1.39 13.25
CA ALA A 36 6.61 0.61 13.66
C ALA A 36 6.34 -0.90 13.57
N LEU A 37 5.17 -1.35 14.04
CA LEU A 37 4.75 -2.75 13.93
C LEU A 37 4.59 -3.22 12.48
N LYS A 38 4.00 -2.40 11.59
CA LYS A 38 3.89 -2.71 10.16
C LYS A 38 5.26 -2.88 9.51
N ARG A 39 6.21 -2.01 9.82
CA ARG A 39 7.59 -2.11 9.31
C ARG A 39 8.28 -3.36 9.80
N LEU A 40 8.23 -3.61 11.09
CA LEU A 40 8.82 -4.81 11.69
C LEU A 40 8.24 -6.09 11.08
N ALA A 41 6.92 -6.12 10.83
CA ALA A 41 6.26 -7.22 10.14
C ALA A 41 6.78 -7.42 8.69
N MET A 42 7.03 -6.32 7.98
CA MET A 42 7.60 -6.37 6.63
C MET A 42 9.07 -6.81 6.60
N GLU A 43 9.89 -6.32 7.51
CA GLU A 43 11.30 -6.70 7.65
C GLU A 43 11.46 -8.18 7.99
N LYS A 44 10.70 -8.65 8.97
CA LYS A 44 10.68 -10.06 9.38
C LYS A 44 9.92 -10.98 8.43
N LYS A 45 9.24 -10.43 7.42
CA LYS A 45 8.35 -11.15 6.48
C LYS A 45 7.25 -11.94 7.20
N VAL A 46 6.84 -11.46 8.37
CA VAL A 46 5.81 -12.05 9.23
C VAL A 46 4.52 -11.25 9.02
N TYR A 47 3.68 -11.71 8.12
CA TYR A 47 2.36 -11.13 7.85
C TYR A 47 1.37 -12.23 7.44
N PRO A 48 0.05 -12.01 7.60
CA PRO A 48 -0.96 -13.00 7.25
C PRO A 48 -0.82 -13.45 5.79
N PRO A 49 -0.88 -14.75 5.49
CA PRO A 49 -0.81 -15.27 4.13
C PRO A 49 -1.97 -14.71 3.30
N ARG A 50 -1.73 -14.39 2.03
CA ARG A 50 -2.70 -13.82 1.08
C ARG A 50 -3.34 -12.50 1.55
N PHE A 51 -2.60 -11.70 2.32
CA PHE A 51 -3.14 -10.45 2.83
C PHE A 51 -3.13 -9.37 1.73
N ALA A 52 -4.34 -9.01 1.32
CA ALA A 52 -4.58 -8.12 0.18
C ALA A 52 -3.90 -6.75 0.32
N VAL A 53 -3.87 -6.18 1.52
CA VAL A 53 -3.32 -4.84 1.78
C VAL A 53 -1.81 -4.78 1.54
N HIS A 54 -1.05 -5.79 1.98
CA HIS A 54 0.39 -5.85 1.73
C HIS A 54 0.71 -5.92 0.23
N THR A 55 -0.01 -6.79 -0.49
CA THR A 55 0.16 -6.96 -1.94
C THR A 55 -0.18 -5.67 -2.69
N LEU A 56 -1.28 -5.01 -2.30
CA LEU A 56 -1.70 -3.73 -2.88
C LEU A 56 -0.67 -2.63 -2.60
N SER A 57 -0.22 -2.49 -1.35
CA SER A 57 0.78 -1.48 -0.96
C SER A 57 2.08 -1.64 -1.72
N LYS A 58 2.57 -2.88 -1.85
CA LYS A 58 3.78 -3.16 -2.62
C LYS A 58 3.62 -2.81 -4.10
N ALA A 59 2.51 -3.22 -4.72
CA ALA A 59 2.24 -2.90 -6.12
C ALA A 59 2.07 -1.38 -6.34
N PHE A 60 1.49 -0.67 -5.37
CA PHE A 60 1.36 0.79 -5.41
C PHE A 60 2.72 1.49 -5.36
N ILE A 61 3.61 1.11 -4.43
CA ILE A 61 4.95 1.68 -4.32
C ILE A 61 5.77 1.41 -5.59
N GLU A 62 5.71 0.19 -6.14
CA GLU A 62 6.35 -0.15 -7.40
C GLU A 62 5.87 0.74 -8.56
N ASN A 63 4.56 1.02 -8.64
CA ASN A 63 4.00 1.91 -9.66
C ASN A 63 4.50 3.35 -9.49
N VAL A 64 4.46 3.88 -8.27
CA VAL A 64 4.95 5.25 -7.98
C VAL A 64 6.44 5.36 -8.28
N TYR A 65 7.23 4.35 -7.94
CA TYR A 65 8.66 4.33 -8.26
C TYR A 65 8.92 4.33 -9.77
N LYS A 66 8.13 3.57 -10.55
CA LYS A 66 8.32 3.41 -11.99
C LYS A 66 7.79 4.59 -12.81
N TYR A 67 6.64 5.14 -12.45
CA TYR A 67 5.92 6.14 -13.24
C TYR A 67 5.89 7.53 -12.58
N GLY A 68 6.30 7.64 -11.31
CA GLY A 68 6.18 8.85 -10.49
C GLY A 68 4.74 9.11 -10.01
N ARG A 69 3.78 8.32 -10.46
CA ARG A 69 2.37 8.39 -10.10
C ARG A 69 1.74 7.00 -10.09
N ASN A 70 0.59 6.88 -9.47
CA ASN A 70 -0.16 5.63 -9.53
C ASN A 70 -0.75 5.43 -10.95
N TYR A 71 -0.62 4.22 -11.46
CA TYR A 71 -1.28 3.75 -12.67
C TYR A 71 -2.35 2.71 -12.28
N GLU A 72 -3.59 3.15 -12.29
CA GLU A 72 -4.72 2.43 -11.69
C GLU A 72 -4.98 1.07 -12.34
N LEU A 73 -5.01 1.02 -13.68
CA LEU A 73 -5.22 -0.23 -14.40
C LEU A 73 -4.09 -1.24 -14.11
N GLY A 74 -2.84 -0.79 -14.15
CA GLY A 74 -1.67 -1.62 -13.86
C GLY A 74 -1.64 -2.07 -12.40
N LEU A 75 -2.08 -1.22 -11.47
CA LEU A 75 -2.22 -1.58 -10.06
C LEU A 75 -3.27 -2.67 -9.87
N GLY A 76 -4.46 -2.49 -10.44
CA GLY A 76 -5.53 -3.46 -10.38
C GLY A 76 -5.12 -4.80 -10.98
N LEU A 77 -4.52 -4.78 -12.17
CA LEU A 77 -4.07 -6.00 -12.86
C LEU A 77 -3.01 -6.75 -12.03
N LYS A 78 -1.99 -6.06 -11.53
CA LYS A 78 -0.97 -6.67 -10.66
C LYS A 78 -1.56 -7.23 -9.37
N TYR A 79 -2.51 -6.52 -8.78
CA TYR A 79 -3.18 -6.96 -7.58
C TYR A 79 -3.97 -8.25 -7.81
N PHE A 80 -4.81 -8.31 -8.84
CA PHE A 80 -5.62 -9.49 -9.14
C PHE A 80 -4.78 -10.69 -9.57
N LEU A 81 -3.71 -10.49 -10.32
CA LEU A 81 -2.80 -11.57 -10.70
C LEU A 81 -2.04 -12.17 -9.51
N LYS A 82 -1.70 -11.36 -8.50
CA LYS A 82 -0.97 -11.82 -7.31
C LYS A 82 -1.88 -12.30 -6.18
N SER A 83 -3.12 -11.84 -6.11
CA SER A 83 -4.06 -12.15 -5.03
C SER A 83 -5.02 -13.27 -5.42
N ASP A 84 -5.93 -12.99 -6.35
CA ASP A 84 -6.98 -13.93 -6.76
C ASP A 84 -7.39 -13.66 -8.21
N PHE A 85 -6.92 -14.49 -9.13
CA PHE A 85 -7.24 -14.39 -10.55
C PHE A 85 -8.74 -14.50 -10.85
N MET A 86 -9.47 -15.31 -10.08
CA MET A 86 -10.92 -15.47 -10.22
C MET A 86 -11.68 -14.17 -9.96
N LYS A 87 -11.20 -13.31 -9.06
CA LYS A 87 -11.83 -12.00 -8.78
C LYS A 87 -11.67 -11.00 -9.93
N LEU A 88 -10.73 -11.21 -10.83
CA LEU A 88 -10.59 -10.41 -12.04
C LEU A 88 -11.85 -10.53 -12.92
N PHE A 89 -12.34 -11.75 -13.11
CA PHE A 89 -13.57 -11.99 -13.89
C PHE A 89 -14.83 -11.48 -13.19
N ALA A 90 -14.91 -11.62 -11.87
CA ALA A 90 -16.05 -11.13 -11.10
C ALA A 90 -16.19 -9.59 -11.16
N ASN A 91 -15.09 -8.86 -11.36
CA ASN A 91 -15.09 -7.39 -11.40
C ASN A 91 -15.05 -6.80 -12.82
N THR A 92 -15.21 -7.60 -13.86
CA THR A 92 -15.21 -7.13 -15.25
C THR A 92 -16.30 -6.10 -15.53
N GLY A 93 -17.49 -6.25 -14.97
CA GLY A 93 -18.59 -5.28 -15.09
C GLY A 93 -18.24 -3.91 -14.53
N PHE A 94 -17.59 -3.87 -13.37
CA PHE A 94 -17.12 -2.63 -12.77
C PHE A 94 -15.99 -2.00 -13.60
N ALA A 95 -15.04 -2.79 -14.08
CA ALA A 95 -13.95 -2.32 -14.94
C ALA A 95 -14.51 -1.73 -16.26
N LEU A 96 -15.50 -2.37 -16.89
CA LEU A 96 -16.16 -1.87 -18.09
C LEU A 96 -16.89 -0.55 -17.85
N THR A 97 -17.56 -0.42 -16.72
CA THR A 97 -18.24 0.83 -16.33
C THR A 97 -17.21 1.97 -16.14
N MET A 98 -16.12 1.71 -15.46
CA MET A 98 -15.02 2.69 -15.27
C MET A 98 -14.40 3.10 -16.59
N PHE A 99 -14.25 2.14 -17.52
CA PHE A 99 -13.75 2.41 -18.88
C PHE A 99 -14.69 3.29 -19.68
N ARG A 100 -16.00 2.99 -19.69
CA ARG A 100 -17.01 3.81 -20.37
C ARG A 100 -17.07 5.25 -19.88
N HIS A 101 -16.78 5.48 -18.59
CA HIS A 101 -16.71 6.81 -17.98
C HIS A 101 -15.36 7.51 -18.16
N GLY A 102 -14.43 6.94 -18.95
CA GLY A 102 -13.12 7.53 -19.20
C GLY A 102 -12.21 7.65 -17.97
N ARG A 103 -12.51 6.91 -16.90
CA ARG A 103 -11.78 6.95 -15.64
C ARG A 103 -10.58 6.00 -15.58
N LEU A 104 -10.48 5.05 -16.51
CA LEU A 104 -9.37 4.14 -16.63
C LEU A 104 -8.47 4.59 -17.80
N GLY A 105 -7.29 5.08 -17.47
CA GLY A 105 -6.26 5.32 -18.47
C GLY A 105 -5.66 4.00 -18.94
N LEU A 106 -5.79 3.68 -20.25
CA LEU A 106 -5.24 2.45 -20.84
C LEU A 106 -3.70 2.44 -20.86
N LEU A 107 -3.08 3.60 -21.00
CA LEU A 107 -1.64 3.74 -21.06
C LEU A 107 -1.08 4.35 -19.78
N PRO A 108 0.06 3.85 -19.28
CA PRO A 108 0.71 4.43 -18.12
C PRO A 108 1.27 5.80 -18.48
N SER A 109 0.74 6.85 -17.86
CA SER A 109 1.32 8.18 -17.98
C SER A 109 2.43 8.35 -16.95
N LYS A 110 3.61 8.81 -17.41
CA LYS A 110 4.73 9.15 -16.54
C LYS A 110 4.74 10.64 -16.25
N ILE A 111 5.17 11.02 -15.05
CA ILE A 111 5.48 12.41 -14.75
C ILE A 111 6.79 12.81 -15.45
N LYS A 112 6.97 14.12 -15.69
CA LYS A 112 8.17 14.64 -16.39
C LYS A 112 9.48 14.36 -15.65
N ARG A 113 9.46 14.30 -14.31
CA ARG A 113 10.65 14.17 -13.45
C ARG A 113 10.54 12.96 -12.51
N VAL A 114 10.46 11.77 -13.06
CA VAL A 114 10.43 10.51 -12.30
C VAL A 114 11.71 10.31 -11.48
N ASP A 115 12.84 10.76 -12.02
CA ASP A 115 14.17 10.77 -11.39
C ASP A 115 14.15 11.40 -10.00
N GLN A 116 13.47 12.54 -9.85
CA GLN A 116 13.36 13.23 -8.56
C GLN A 116 12.56 12.40 -7.54
N VAL A 117 11.46 11.80 -7.95
CA VAL A 117 10.66 10.95 -7.05
C VAL A 117 11.47 9.73 -6.61
N GLN A 118 12.21 9.12 -7.54
CA GLN A 118 13.10 8.00 -7.20
C GLN A 118 14.21 8.42 -6.23
N ALA A 119 14.80 9.60 -6.41
CA ALA A 119 15.80 10.14 -5.50
C ALA A 119 15.23 10.39 -4.09
N ILE A 120 14.02 10.94 -4.00
CA ILE A 120 13.32 11.16 -2.72
C ILE A 120 13.08 9.83 -2.01
N ILE A 121 12.54 8.83 -2.72
CA ILE A 121 12.28 7.50 -2.14
C ILE A 121 13.58 6.83 -1.67
N LYS A 122 14.65 6.91 -2.47
CA LYS A 122 15.95 6.36 -2.08
C LYS A 122 16.50 7.04 -0.81
N ARG A 123 16.41 8.38 -0.74
CA ARG A 123 16.84 9.13 0.45
C ARG A 123 16.00 8.78 1.67
N ALA A 124 14.67 8.70 1.52
CA ALA A 124 13.79 8.31 2.62
C ALA A 124 14.15 6.94 3.21
N ASN A 125 14.51 5.97 2.36
CA ASN A 125 14.92 4.64 2.81
C ASN A 125 16.31 4.61 3.49
N GLN A 126 17.11 5.68 3.36
CA GLN A 126 18.45 5.79 3.97
C GLN A 126 18.43 6.52 5.32
N ILE A 127 17.32 7.19 5.65
CA ILE A 127 17.20 7.92 6.92
C ILE A 127 16.91 6.90 8.02
N PRO A 128 17.82 6.69 8.98
CA PRO A 128 17.54 5.85 10.13
C PRO A 128 16.43 6.53 10.94
N GLU A 129 15.48 5.74 11.37
CA GLU A 129 14.36 6.24 12.15
C GLU A 129 14.79 6.52 13.57
N ALA A 130 14.48 7.72 14.02
CA ALA A 130 14.66 8.14 15.40
C ALA A 130 13.66 7.46 16.34
#